data_ee7d1310f001a1e5a0718c2e7a0e2cc5
#
_entry.id   ee7d1310f001a1e5a0718c2e7a0e2cc5
#
_cell.length_a   1.000
_cell.length_b   1.000
_cell.length_c   1.000
_cell.angle_alpha   90.00
_cell.angle_beta   90.00
_cell.angle_gamma   90.00
#
_symmetry.space_group_name_H-M   'P 1'
#
loop_
_entity.id
_entity.type
_entity.pdbx_description
1 polymer ?
#
loop_
_entity_poly.entity_id
_entity_poly.type
_entity_poly.pdbx_seq_one_letter_code
_entity_poly.pdbx_strand_id
1 'polypeptide(L)'
;MKRVLTILFLSISTLSLVGQNIGAMEVLDENVKPWLPKLELEYAGFYKFGESESESDLKLFFVDTVIIGQLKQGYWEEATEVWKWRFKNLTNIKIDKKGNFVSDQHTGQFVTYTDSTGTYKGLKINNPWTEWLEDGRYEIGIRLGVPYGLYQGDYPQVSTRHLSAEELSTLDKETLRIMRNEVYARYGFRFKKGGEMDQYFSAKNWYLPQHDDVLRFLTKVELENIELIKEIELKK
;
A
#
# COMPACT_ATOMS: atom_id res chain seq x y z
N MET A 1 -14.68 69.62 -37.32
CA MET A 1 -13.79 68.43 -37.12
C MET A 1 -14.24 67.71 -35.84
N LYS A 2 -14.99 66.60 -36.01
CA LYS A 2 -15.46 65.76 -34.88
C LYS A 2 -14.43 64.67 -34.65
N ARG A 3 -13.81 64.63 -33.46
CA ARG A 3 -12.89 63.57 -33.03
C ARG A 3 -13.72 62.40 -32.51
N VAL A 4 -13.65 61.26 -33.19
CA VAL A 4 -14.21 60.00 -32.73
C VAL A 4 -13.20 59.35 -31.82
N LEU A 5 -13.57 59.19 -30.55
CA LEU A 5 -12.74 58.47 -29.55
C LEU A 5 -13.12 56.98 -29.60
N THR A 6 -12.24 56.20 -30.20
CA THR A 6 -12.40 54.73 -30.20
C THR A 6 -11.92 54.18 -28.88
N ILE A 7 -12.86 53.73 -28.03
CA ILE A 7 -12.52 53.03 -26.78
C ILE A 7 -12.32 51.56 -27.15
N LEU A 8 -11.07 51.11 -27.02
CA LEU A 8 -10.67 49.71 -27.16
C LEU A 8 -11.00 48.97 -25.87
N PHE A 9 -12.05 48.16 -25.87
CA PHE A 9 -12.32 47.24 -24.75
C PHE A 9 -11.31 46.09 -24.79
N LEU A 10 -10.33 46.12 -23.89
CA LEU A 10 -9.45 45.02 -23.63
C LEU A 10 -10.21 44.03 -22.74
N SER A 11 -10.77 42.98 -23.33
CA SER A 11 -11.32 41.86 -22.59
C SER A 11 -10.16 41.08 -21.96
N ILE A 12 -9.91 41.31 -20.68
CA ILE A 12 -9.02 40.45 -19.87
C ILE A 12 -9.79 39.14 -19.64
N SER A 13 -9.56 38.15 -20.48
CA SER A 13 -9.92 36.78 -20.16
C SER A 13 -9.05 36.33 -19.01
N THR A 14 -9.61 36.30 -17.82
CA THR A 14 -9.01 35.56 -16.69
C THR A 14 -8.98 34.08 -17.08
N LEU A 15 -7.85 33.64 -17.59
CA LEU A 15 -7.51 32.22 -17.59
C LEU A 15 -7.47 31.82 -16.11
N SER A 16 -8.57 31.22 -15.65
CA SER A 16 -8.51 30.41 -14.45
C SER A 16 -7.50 29.30 -14.77
N LEU A 17 -6.30 29.41 -14.23
CA LEU A 17 -5.39 28.29 -14.08
C LEU A 17 -6.13 27.30 -13.17
N VAL A 18 -6.88 26.40 -13.79
CA VAL A 18 -7.28 25.15 -13.14
C VAL A 18 -5.96 24.44 -12.93
N GLY A 19 -5.41 24.57 -11.73
CA GLY A 19 -4.32 23.73 -11.30
C GLY A 19 -4.77 22.29 -11.54
N GLN A 20 -4.08 21.58 -12.42
CA GLN A 20 -4.26 20.14 -12.54
C GLN A 20 -3.96 19.58 -11.16
N ASN A 21 -5.00 19.21 -10.41
CA ASN A 21 -4.88 18.30 -9.29
C ASN A 21 -4.49 16.95 -9.88
N ILE A 22 -3.18 16.73 -10.02
CA ILE A 22 -2.62 15.44 -10.34
C ILE A 22 -2.87 14.60 -9.11
N GLY A 23 -3.91 13.76 -9.13
CA GLY A 23 -4.10 12.70 -8.16
C GLY A 23 -5.36 12.70 -7.30
N ALA A 24 -6.29 13.63 -7.46
CA ALA A 24 -7.61 13.47 -6.84
C ALA A 24 -8.70 13.80 -7.87
N MET A 25 -9.27 12.79 -8.50
CA MET A 25 -10.57 12.99 -9.14
C MET A 25 -11.57 13.34 -8.05
N GLU A 26 -12.19 14.50 -8.14
CA GLU A 26 -13.26 14.89 -7.24
C GLU A 26 -14.46 13.96 -7.47
N VAL A 27 -14.72 13.12 -6.49
CA VAL A 27 -15.84 12.19 -6.50
C VAL A 27 -17.00 12.86 -5.76
N LEU A 28 -18.11 13.06 -6.44
CA LEU A 28 -19.31 13.62 -5.82
C LEU A 28 -19.89 12.62 -4.79
N ASP A 29 -20.23 13.08 -3.61
CA ASP A 29 -20.75 12.25 -2.51
C ASP A 29 -21.99 11.43 -2.93
N GLU A 30 -22.84 11.94 -3.81
CA GLU A 30 -24.02 11.25 -4.34
C GLU A 30 -23.67 9.98 -5.15
N ASN A 31 -22.46 9.92 -5.68
CA ASN A 31 -21.94 8.80 -6.45
C ASN A 31 -21.22 7.74 -5.59
N VAL A 32 -21.13 7.97 -4.28
CA VAL A 32 -20.48 7.08 -3.32
C VAL A 32 -21.52 6.29 -2.53
N LYS A 33 -21.46 4.96 -2.57
CA LYS A 33 -22.41 4.08 -1.86
C LYS A 33 -21.64 3.00 -1.09
N PRO A 34 -22.11 2.55 0.07
CA PRO A 34 -21.51 1.43 0.76
C PRO A 34 -21.39 0.20 -0.13
N TRP A 35 -20.23 -0.42 -0.15
CA TRP A 35 -20.01 -1.72 -0.77
C TRP A 35 -20.13 -2.80 0.29
N LEU A 36 -21.17 -3.63 0.17
CA LEU A 36 -21.49 -4.71 1.12
C LEU A 36 -21.40 -6.05 0.37
N PRO A 37 -20.26 -6.72 0.38
CA PRO A 37 -20.09 -8.02 -0.26
C PRO A 37 -20.79 -9.12 0.52
N LYS A 38 -20.97 -10.28 -0.10
CA LYS A 38 -21.55 -11.47 0.56
C LYS A 38 -20.61 -12.07 1.62
N LEU A 39 -19.31 -12.03 1.34
CA LEU A 39 -18.26 -12.56 2.20
C LEU A 39 -17.29 -11.44 2.58
N GLU A 40 -16.93 -11.36 3.84
CA GLU A 40 -15.99 -10.38 4.35
C GLU A 40 -14.61 -10.47 3.64
N LEU A 41 -14.21 -11.67 3.25
CA LEU A 41 -12.99 -11.92 2.47
C LEU A 41 -12.94 -11.16 1.14
N GLU A 42 -14.07 -10.72 0.60
CA GLU A 42 -14.11 -9.93 -0.62
C GLU A 42 -13.52 -8.52 -0.44
N TYR A 43 -13.40 -8.03 0.80
CA TYR A 43 -12.69 -6.80 1.11
C TYR A 43 -11.16 -6.93 0.94
N ALA A 44 -10.62 -8.15 0.93
CA ALA A 44 -9.19 -8.35 0.68
C ALA A 44 -8.79 -7.78 -0.69
N GLY A 45 -7.67 -7.09 -0.73
CA GLY A 45 -7.18 -6.51 -1.97
C GLY A 45 -6.10 -5.45 -1.76
N PHE A 46 -5.69 -4.86 -2.87
CA PHE A 46 -4.92 -3.62 -2.92
C PHE A 46 -5.87 -2.45 -3.10
N TYR A 47 -5.60 -1.42 -2.36
CA TYR A 47 -6.28 -0.15 -2.49
C TYR A 47 -5.23 0.91 -2.80
N LYS A 48 -5.25 1.40 -4.05
CA LYS A 48 -4.33 2.44 -4.49
C LYS A 48 -4.91 3.81 -4.20
N PHE A 49 -4.15 4.65 -3.52
CA PHE A 49 -4.46 6.03 -3.17
C PHE A 49 -3.46 6.96 -3.82
N GLY A 50 -3.92 8.14 -4.20
CA GLY A 50 -3.08 9.17 -4.77
C GLY A 50 -2.44 8.78 -6.10
N GLU A 51 -1.60 9.68 -6.59
CA GLU A 51 -0.82 9.47 -7.79
C GLU A 51 0.56 10.12 -7.64
N SER A 52 1.50 9.70 -8.48
CA SER A 52 2.86 10.27 -8.51
C SER A 52 3.57 10.15 -7.15
N GLU A 53 4.16 11.22 -6.65
CA GLU A 53 4.92 11.24 -5.39
C GLU A 53 4.06 11.05 -4.13
N SER A 54 2.75 11.27 -4.23
CA SER A 54 1.79 11.02 -3.15
C SER A 54 1.11 9.66 -3.23
N GLU A 55 1.52 8.82 -4.18
CA GLU A 55 0.93 7.48 -4.28
C GLU A 55 1.20 6.64 -3.03
N SER A 56 0.18 5.91 -2.64
CA SER A 56 0.27 4.93 -1.57
C SER A 56 -0.62 3.74 -1.84
N ASP A 57 -0.18 2.59 -1.35
CA ASP A 57 -0.90 1.34 -1.50
C ASP A 57 -1.25 0.78 -0.12
N LEU A 58 -2.52 0.50 0.11
CA LEU A 58 -2.94 -0.32 1.25
C LEU A 58 -3.14 -1.76 0.79
N LYS A 59 -2.36 -2.68 1.36
CA LYS A 59 -2.64 -4.12 1.30
C LYS A 59 -3.58 -4.48 2.43
N LEU A 60 -4.70 -5.14 2.12
CA LEU A 60 -5.63 -5.67 3.10
C LEU A 60 -5.87 -7.14 2.82
N PHE A 61 -5.65 -8.00 3.79
CA PHE A 61 -5.90 -9.43 3.66
C PHE A 61 -6.18 -10.08 5.02
N PHE A 62 -6.72 -11.30 4.98
CA PHE A 62 -7.14 -12.03 6.16
C PHE A 62 -6.22 -13.22 6.36
N VAL A 63 -5.72 -13.38 7.57
CA VAL A 63 -4.95 -14.55 8.00
C VAL A 63 -5.66 -15.12 9.22
N ASP A 64 -6.26 -16.29 9.07
CA ASP A 64 -7.13 -16.89 10.07
C ASP A 64 -8.23 -15.91 10.53
N THR A 65 -8.17 -15.47 11.78
CA THR A 65 -9.11 -14.49 12.36
C THR A 65 -8.57 -13.06 12.40
N VAL A 66 -7.38 -12.83 11.84
CA VAL A 66 -6.70 -11.53 11.89
C VAL A 66 -6.81 -10.82 10.55
N ILE A 67 -7.12 -9.54 10.60
CA ILE A 67 -7.06 -8.67 9.42
C ILE A 67 -5.70 -7.97 9.41
N ILE A 68 -4.96 -8.17 8.33
CA ILE A 68 -3.67 -7.51 8.09
C ILE A 68 -3.91 -6.34 7.17
N GLY A 69 -3.53 -5.15 7.60
CA GLY A 69 -3.52 -3.93 6.80
C GLY A 69 -2.13 -3.33 6.81
N GLN A 70 -1.51 -3.23 5.65
CA GLN A 70 -0.19 -2.64 5.51
C GLN A 70 -0.21 -1.55 4.45
N LEU A 71 0.13 -0.34 4.88
CA LEU A 71 0.27 0.83 4.04
C LEU A 71 1.71 0.94 3.55
N LYS A 72 1.90 1.04 2.23
CA LYS A 72 3.16 1.37 1.57
C LYS A 72 3.10 2.81 1.09
N GLN A 73 4.08 3.64 1.46
CA GLN A 73 4.18 5.04 1.07
C GLN A 73 5.59 5.37 0.61
N GLY A 74 5.68 6.19 -0.43
CA GLY A 74 6.94 6.77 -0.85
C GLY A 74 7.30 8.01 0.01
N TYR A 75 8.59 8.30 0.10
CA TYR A 75 9.09 9.52 0.71
C TYR A 75 10.49 9.86 0.22
N TRP A 76 10.80 11.13 0.18
CA TRP A 76 12.17 11.59 -0.03
C TRP A 76 12.94 11.53 1.29
N GLU A 77 14.08 10.85 1.30
CA GLU A 77 14.99 10.88 2.44
C GLU A 77 15.81 12.17 2.40
N GLU A 78 15.58 13.05 3.38
CA GLU A 78 16.18 14.40 3.41
C GLU A 78 17.72 14.40 3.35
N ALA A 79 18.36 13.42 4.00
CA ALA A 79 19.82 13.36 4.08
C ALA A 79 20.50 12.98 2.77
N THR A 80 19.84 12.24 1.90
CA THR A 80 20.42 11.67 0.66
C THR A 80 19.70 12.11 -0.60
N GLU A 81 18.57 12.79 -0.46
CA GLU A 81 17.68 13.16 -1.57
C GLU A 81 17.29 11.97 -2.46
N VAL A 82 17.17 10.78 -1.84
CA VAL A 82 16.79 9.55 -2.52
C VAL A 82 15.36 9.19 -2.18
N TRP A 83 14.58 8.84 -3.21
CA TRP A 83 13.23 8.31 -3.04
C TRP A 83 13.27 6.92 -2.43
N LYS A 84 12.53 6.72 -1.31
CA LYS A 84 12.43 5.45 -0.60
C LYS A 84 10.99 5.07 -0.31
N TRP A 85 10.77 3.78 -0.08
CA TRP A 85 9.50 3.24 0.39
C TRP A 85 9.54 3.00 1.90
N ARG A 86 8.48 3.37 2.59
CA ARG A 86 8.23 3.00 3.99
C ARG A 86 6.94 2.20 4.07
N PHE A 87 6.86 1.36 5.09
CA PHE A 87 5.70 0.52 5.34
C PHE A 87 5.20 0.76 6.76
N LYS A 88 3.87 0.84 6.91
CA LYS A 88 3.20 1.05 8.19
C LYS A 88 2.11 0.00 8.35
N ASN A 89 2.20 -0.80 9.40
CA ASN A 89 1.16 -1.76 9.74
C ASN A 89 0.04 -1.05 10.49
N LEU A 90 -1.19 -1.25 10.05
CA LEU A 90 -2.39 -0.80 10.76
C LEU A 90 -2.71 -1.83 11.84
N THR A 91 -3.14 -1.33 13.01
CA THR A 91 -3.42 -2.15 14.18
C THR A 91 -4.89 -2.12 14.55
N ASN A 92 -5.37 -3.21 15.19
CA ASN A 92 -6.75 -3.34 15.67
C ASN A 92 -7.81 -3.13 14.58
N ILE A 93 -7.52 -3.63 13.36
CA ILE A 93 -8.44 -3.49 12.23
C ILE A 93 -9.72 -4.26 12.52
N LYS A 94 -10.85 -3.60 12.28
CA LYS A 94 -12.19 -4.17 12.33
C LYS A 94 -12.99 -3.70 11.13
N ILE A 95 -13.83 -4.60 10.60
CA ILE A 95 -14.78 -4.30 9.55
C ILE A 95 -16.15 -4.73 10.06
N ASP A 96 -17.12 -3.84 10.01
CA ASP A 96 -18.47 -4.17 10.46
C ASP A 96 -19.39 -4.59 9.29
N LYS A 97 -20.59 -5.04 9.61
CA LYS A 97 -21.61 -5.47 8.64
C LYS A 97 -22.11 -4.34 7.71
N LYS A 98 -21.77 -3.09 8.01
CA LYS A 98 -22.09 -1.93 7.18
C LYS A 98 -20.90 -1.52 6.28
N GLY A 99 -19.82 -2.31 6.32
CA GLY A 99 -18.58 -2.03 5.58
C GLY A 99 -17.76 -0.90 6.18
N ASN A 100 -18.00 -0.51 7.44
CA ASN A 100 -17.15 0.46 8.10
C ASN A 100 -15.82 -0.18 8.45
N PHE A 101 -14.74 0.50 8.11
CA PHE A 101 -13.36 0.15 8.41
C PHE A 101 -12.87 0.99 9.58
N VAL A 102 -12.32 0.36 10.58
CA VAL A 102 -11.72 1.02 11.75
C VAL A 102 -10.39 0.37 12.06
N SER A 103 -9.38 1.19 12.30
CA SER A 103 -8.09 0.81 12.89
C SER A 103 -7.72 1.82 13.97
N ASP A 104 -6.65 1.59 14.72
CA ASP A 104 -6.15 2.59 15.68
C ASP A 104 -5.73 3.90 15.00
N GLN A 105 -5.37 3.84 13.73
CA GLN A 105 -4.81 4.97 12.99
C GLN A 105 -5.84 5.67 12.09
N HIS A 106 -6.76 4.92 11.50
CA HIS A 106 -7.65 5.42 10.46
C HIS A 106 -9.04 4.82 10.56
N THR A 107 -10.03 5.60 10.13
CA THR A 107 -11.41 5.16 9.96
C THR A 107 -11.86 5.39 8.52
N GLY A 108 -12.80 4.58 8.06
CA GLY A 108 -13.28 4.67 6.70
C GLY A 108 -14.49 3.78 6.44
N GLN A 109 -14.81 3.60 5.17
CA GLN A 109 -15.87 2.72 4.72
C GLN A 109 -15.53 2.11 3.36
N PHE A 110 -15.80 0.82 3.20
CA PHE A 110 -15.76 0.22 1.87
C PHE A 110 -16.93 0.70 1.05
N VAL A 111 -16.62 1.17 -0.17
CA VAL A 111 -17.60 1.85 -1.03
C VAL A 111 -17.51 1.35 -2.47
N THR A 112 -18.60 1.55 -3.19
CA THR A 112 -18.57 1.69 -4.64
C THR A 112 -18.70 3.16 -4.97
N TYR A 113 -18.01 3.61 -6.00
CA TYR A 113 -18.22 4.94 -6.56
C TYR A 113 -18.29 4.86 -8.07
N THR A 114 -19.03 5.81 -8.67
CA THR A 114 -19.27 5.86 -10.10
C THR A 114 -18.80 7.19 -10.64
N ASP A 115 -18.01 7.14 -11.70
CA ASP A 115 -17.60 8.31 -12.48
C ASP A 115 -17.95 8.13 -13.97
N SER A 116 -17.43 9.00 -14.82
CA SER A 116 -17.67 8.95 -16.27
C SER A 116 -17.06 7.72 -16.95
N THR A 117 -16.15 7.00 -16.29
CA THR A 117 -15.44 5.84 -16.83
C THR A 117 -15.99 4.52 -16.34
N GLY A 118 -16.70 4.49 -15.21
CA GLY A 118 -17.32 3.28 -14.69
C GLY A 118 -17.67 3.30 -13.20
N THR A 119 -18.00 2.12 -12.69
CA THR A 119 -18.24 1.89 -11.26
C THR A 119 -17.12 1.06 -10.67
N TYR A 120 -16.53 1.57 -9.62
CA TYR A 120 -15.36 1.00 -8.96
C TYR A 120 -15.66 0.64 -7.51
N LYS A 121 -14.97 -0.36 -7.00
CA LYS A 121 -14.91 -0.68 -5.59
C LYS A 121 -13.70 0.02 -4.96
N GLY A 122 -13.85 0.52 -3.75
CA GLY A 122 -12.78 1.22 -3.06
C GLY A 122 -12.91 1.21 -1.55
N LEU A 123 -11.92 1.81 -0.91
CA LEU A 123 -11.94 2.12 0.51
C LEU A 123 -11.86 3.63 0.68
N LYS A 124 -12.93 4.23 1.19
CA LYS A 124 -13.00 5.64 1.58
C LYS A 124 -12.36 5.80 2.96
N ILE A 125 -11.36 6.65 3.08
CA ILE A 125 -10.67 6.97 4.35
C ILE A 125 -11.00 8.39 4.76
N ASN A 126 -11.47 8.59 5.99
CA ASN A 126 -11.91 9.89 6.50
C ASN A 126 -10.75 10.79 6.92
N ASN A 127 -9.64 10.20 7.37
CA ASN A 127 -8.40 10.90 7.69
C ASN A 127 -7.32 10.34 6.76
N PRO A 128 -7.25 10.82 5.51
CA PRO A 128 -6.34 10.28 4.53
C PRO A 128 -4.89 10.44 5.00
N TRP A 129 -4.07 9.49 4.58
CA TRP A 129 -2.64 9.50 4.84
C TRP A 129 -1.83 10.21 3.76
N THR A 130 -2.49 10.71 2.72
CA THR A 130 -1.89 11.58 1.72
C THR A 130 -1.96 13.03 2.22
N GLU A 131 -0.85 13.74 2.20
CA GLU A 131 -0.71 15.09 2.78
C GLU A 131 -1.34 16.21 1.91
N TRP A 132 -2.02 15.84 0.81
CA TRP A 132 -2.52 16.78 -0.19
C TRP A 132 -3.97 17.21 0.00
N LEU A 133 -4.68 16.58 0.90
CA LEU A 133 -6.09 16.88 1.12
C LEU A 133 -6.25 17.84 2.30
N GLU A 134 -7.12 18.82 2.09
CA GLU A 134 -7.53 19.74 3.16
C GLU A 134 -8.23 18.99 4.29
N ASP A 135 -8.14 19.52 5.50
CA ASP A 135 -8.80 18.97 6.69
C ASP A 135 -10.30 18.74 6.42
N GLY A 136 -10.77 17.57 6.82
CA GLY A 136 -12.17 17.17 6.70
C GLY A 136 -12.56 16.54 5.36
N ARG A 137 -11.65 16.49 4.39
CA ARG A 137 -11.88 15.72 3.15
C ARG A 137 -11.56 14.25 3.36
N TYR A 138 -12.16 13.42 2.51
CA TYR A 138 -11.86 11.99 2.45
C TYR A 138 -11.13 11.65 1.15
N GLU A 139 -10.50 10.51 1.14
CA GLU A 139 -9.88 9.94 -0.05
C GLU A 139 -10.44 8.53 -0.30
N ILE A 140 -10.60 8.16 -1.58
CA ILE A 140 -11.01 6.82 -1.96
C ILE A 140 -9.86 6.12 -2.66
N GLY A 141 -9.35 5.07 -2.03
CA GLY A 141 -8.41 4.16 -2.67
C GLY A 141 -9.13 3.17 -3.56
N ILE A 142 -8.73 3.11 -4.83
CA ILE A 142 -9.30 2.17 -5.81
C ILE A 142 -8.83 0.76 -5.51
N ARG A 143 -9.78 -0.19 -5.43
CA ARG A 143 -9.46 -1.61 -5.27
C ARG A 143 -8.98 -2.20 -6.60
N LEU A 144 -7.73 -2.62 -6.64
CA LEU A 144 -7.07 -3.22 -7.82
C LEU A 144 -7.16 -4.75 -7.89
N GLY A 145 -8.10 -5.36 -7.17
CA GLY A 145 -8.34 -6.81 -7.21
C GLY A 145 -7.71 -7.61 -6.08
N VAL A 146 -7.84 -8.94 -6.16
CA VAL A 146 -7.29 -9.84 -5.15
C VAL A 146 -5.80 -10.05 -5.39
N PRO A 147 -5.04 -10.05 -4.35
CA PRO A 147 -3.59 -10.02 -4.36
C PRO A 147 -2.91 -11.37 -4.63
N TYR A 148 -3.34 -12.13 -5.62
CA TYR A 148 -2.51 -13.20 -6.14
C TYR A 148 -1.33 -12.56 -6.88
N GLY A 149 -0.12 -12.67 -6.31
CA GLY A 149 1.09 -12.00 -6.81
C GLY A 149 1.48 -10.74 -6.05
N LEU A 150 0.88 -10.48 -4.88
CA LEU A 150 1.16 -9.33 -4.02
C LEU A 150 2.56 -9.27 -3.44
N TYR A 151 3.15 -10.42 -3.23
CA TYR A 151 4.49 -10.56 -2.72
C TYR A 151 5.37 -11.12 -3.81
N GLN A 152 6.37 -10.37 -4.17
CA GLN A 152 7.40 -10.80 -5.11
C GLN A 152 8.30 -11.84 -4.44
N GLY A 153 8.92 -12.70 -5.25
CA GLY A 153 9.80 -13.75 -4.79
C GLY A 153 9.19 -15.15 -4.87
N ASP A 154 9.92 -16.11 -4.36
CA ASP A 154 9.62 -17.53 -4.51
C ASP A 154 8.80 -18.08 -3.31
N TYR A 155 8.74 -17.33 -2.20
CA TYR A 155 8.12 -17.75 -0.94
C TYR A 155 7.07 -16.76 -0.41
N PRO A 156 6.03 -16.40 -1.20
CA PRO A 156 5.00 -15.45 -0.78
C PRO A 156 4.19 -15.94 0.42
N GLN A 157 4.12 -17.26 0.65
CA GLN A 157 3.39 -17.85 1.77
C GLN A 157 3.91 -17.40 3.14
N VAL A 158 5.19 -17.01 3.25
CA VAL A 158 5.76 -16.49 4.50
C VAL A 158 5.07 -15.20 4.97
N SER A 159 4.49 -14.45 4.03
CA SER A 159 3.81 -13.17 4.32
C SER A 159 2.29 -13.26 4.29
N THR A 160 1.70 -14.39 3.84
CA THR A 160 0.25 -14.48 3.55
C THR A 160 -0.52 -15.45 4.43
N ARG A 161 0.16 -16.35 5.16
CA ARG A 161 -0.46 -17.30 6.10
C ARG A 161 0.52 -17.70 7.18
N HIS A 162 0.04 -18.31 8.24
CA HIS A 162 0.92 -18.99 9.19
C HIS A 162 1.50 -20.25 8.57
N LEU A 163 2.79 -20.46 8.81
CA LEU A 163 3.51 -21.67 8.42
C LEU A 163 3.50 -22.69 9.58
N SER A 164 3.63 -23.98 9.25
CA SER A 164 3.74 -25.02 10.26
C SER A 164 5.19 -25.53 10.39
N ALA A 165 5.55 -26.00 11.59
CA ALA A 165 6.85 -26.63 11.81
C ALA A 165 7.01 -27.89 10.94
N GLU A 166 5.92 -28.58 10.65
CA GLU A 166 5.88 -29.80 9.87
C GLU A 166 6.26 -29.55 8.40
N GLU A 167 5.66 -28.54 7.75
CA GLU A 167 6.03 -28.15 6.38
C GLU A 167 7.48 -27.64 6.30
N LEU A 168 7.92 -26.82 7.27
CA LEU A 168 9.29 -26.30 7.29
C LEU A 168 10.34 -27.39 7.55
N SER A 169 10.00 -28.44 8.31
CA SER A 169 10.91 -29.53 8.60
C SER A 169 11.30 -30.34 7.37
N THR A 170 10.52 -30.29 6.30
CA THR A 170 10.81 -30.99 5.03
C THR A 170 11.83 -30.26 4.15
N LEU A 171 12.08 -28.96 4.43
CA LEU A 171 12.96 -28.10 3.65
C LEU A 171 14.42 -28.21 4.15
N ASP A 172 15.39 -28.02 3.27
CA ASP A 172 16.78 -27.88 3.66
C ASP A 172 17.11 -26.55 4.30
N LYS A 173 18.27 -26.46 4.94
CA LYS A 173 18.72 -25.26 5.66
C LYS A 173 18.86 -24.03 4.76
N GLU A 174 19.33 -24.22 3.52
CA GLU A 174 19.53 -23.15 2.55
C GLU A 174 18.19 -22.55 2.13
N THR A 175 17.22 -23.41 1.81
CA THR A 175 15.86 -22.99 1.47
C THR A 175 15.22 -22.19 2.61
N LEU A 176 15.31 -22.67 3.84
CA LEU A 176 14.81 -21.96 5.03
C LEU A 176 15.46 -20.57 5.18
N ARG A 177 16.76 -20.50 4.97
CA ARG A 177 17.53 -19.24 5.02
C ARG A 177 17.06 -18.26 3.94
N ILE A 178 16.83 -18.72 2.70
CA ILE A 178 16.33 -17.89 1.61
C ILE A 178 14.92 -17.41 1.92
N MET A 179 14.01 -18.30 2.33
CA MET A 179 12.63 -17.95 2.69
C MET A 179 12.56 -16.80 3.70
N ARG A 180 13.34 -16.90 4.76
CA ARG A 180 13.41 -15.88 5.80
C ARG A 180 13.97 -14.55 5.28
N ASN A 181 15.05 -14.60 4.52
CA ASN A 181 15.69 -13.40 3.98
C ASN A 181 14.90 -12.77 2.84
N GLU A 182 14.09 -13.53 2.13
CA GLU A 182 13.20 -12.98 1.10
C GLU A 182 12.18 -11.99 1.67
N VAL A 183 11.67 -12.24 2.88
CA VAL A 183 10.81 -11.26 3.55
C VAL A 183 11.55 -9.93 3.75
N TYR A 184 12.78 -9.97 4.25
CA TYR A 184 13.57 -8.74 4.42
C TYR A 184 13.88 -8.06 3.08
N ALA A 185 14.20 -8.85 2.05
CA ALA A 185 14.48 -8.33 0.71
C ALA A 185 13.29 -7.58 0.10
N ARG A 186 12.03 -8.05 0.33
CA ARG A 186 10.80 -7.39 -0.13
C ARG A 186 10.62 -6.00 0.45
N TYR A 187 11.13 -5.76 1.65
CA TYR A 187 11.15 -4.46 2.31
C TYR A 187 12.39 -3.63 2.00
N GLY A 188 13.24 -4.10 1.07
CA GLY A 188 14.43 -3.37 0.64
C GLY A 188 15.57 -3.40 1.67
N PHE A 189 15.71 -4.46 2.46
CA PHE A 189 16.84 -4.63 3.36
C PHE A 189 18.15 -4.75 2.59
N ARG A 190 19.17 -4.00 3.00
CA ARG A 190 20.52 -4.09 2.45
C ARG A 190 21.28 -5.24 3.11
N PHE A 191 21.54 -6.28 2.34
CA PHE A 191 22.39 -7.35 2.79
C PHE A 191 23.87 -6.92 2.79
N LYS A 192 24.70 -7.64 3.56
CA LYS A 192 26.15 -7.40 3.59
C LYS A 192 26.72 -7.55 2.18
N LYS A 193 27.33 -6.48 1.66
CA LYS A 193 27.89 -6.42 0.30
C LYS A 193 28.82 -7.60 0.03
N GLY A 194 28.60 -8.30 -1.07
CA GLY A 194 29.34 -9.50 -1.48
C GLY A 194 29.03 -10.77 -0.69
N GLY A 195 28.11 -10.69 0.29
CA GLY A 195 27.62 -11.89 0.99
C GLY A 195 26.65 -12.71 0.16
N GLU A 196 26.38 -13.94 0.54
CA GLU A 196 25.53 -14.87 -0.19
C GLU A 196 24.12 -14.32 -0.47
N MET A 197 23.49 -13.70 0.53
CA MET A 197 22.16 -13.11 0.35
C MET A 197 22.18 -11.87 -0.54
N ASP A 198 23.24 -11.05 -0.50
CA ASP A 198 23.44 -9.94 -1.41
C ASP A 198 23.54 -10.44 -2.86
N GLN A 199 24.36 -11.45 -3.10
CA GLN A 199 24.50 -12.05 -4.42
C GLN A 199 23.19 -12.66 -4.92
N TYR A 200 22.49 -13.40 -4.06
CA TYR A 200 21.23 -14.05 -4.39
C TYR A 200 20.13 -13.04 -4.76
N PHE A 201 19.89 -12.03 -3.91
CA PHE A 201 18.82 -11.08 -4.13
C PHE A 201 19.16 -10.02 -5.18
N SER A 202 20.42 -9.61 -5.34
CA SER A 202 20.83 -8.68 -6.39
C SER A 202 20.60 -9.23 -7.81
N ALA A 203 20.46 -10.54 -7.97
CA ALA A 203 20.07 -11.16 -9.23
C ALA A 203 18.54 -11.12 -9.49
N LYS A 204 17.73 -10.70 -8.52
CA LYS A 204 16.27 -10.60 -8.65
C LYS A 204 15.89 -9.20 -9.12
N ASN A 205 15.12 -9.11 -10.20
CA ASN A 205 14.70 -7.83 -10.80
C ASN A 205 13.79 -6.96 -9.90
N TRP A 206 13.18 -7.55 -8.87
CA TRP A 206 12.31 -6.86 -7.94
C TRP A 206 13.03 -6.36 -6.68
N TYR A 207 14.25 -6.80 -6.42
CA TYR A 207 14.97 -6.41 -5.22
C TYR A 207 15.56 -5.00 -5.37
N LEU A 208 15.18 -4.12 -4.44
CA LEU A 208 15.65 -2.74 -4.39
C LEU A 208 16.16 -2.43 -2.97
N PRO A 209 17.47 -2.50 -2.71
CA PRO A 209 18.02 -2.25 -1.37
C PRO A 209 17.94 -0.77 -0.99
N GLN A 210 17.19 -0.45 0.06
CA GLN A 210 16.94 0.92 0.51
C GLN A 210 17.23 1.14 2.00
N HIS A 211 17.16 0.08 2.83
CA HIS A 211 17.15 0.20 4.29
C HIS A 211 18.17 -0.71 4.94
N ASP A 212 18.76 -0.25 6.04
CA ASP A 212 19.66 -1.04 6.89
C ASP A 212 18.90 -1.77 8.00
N ASP A 213 17.67 -1.38 8.27
CA ASP A 213 16.72 -2.05 9.16
C ASP A 213 15.30 -1.99 8.59
N VAL A 214 14.64 -3.15 8.56
CA VAL A 214 13.28 -3.31 8.06
C VAL A 214 12.34 -3.99 9.06
N LEU A 215 12.80 -4.29 10.26
CA LEU A 215 12.02 -5.05 11.26
C LEU A 215 10.68 -4.38 11.56
N ARG A 216 10.65 -3.06 11.65
CA ARG A 216 9.46 -2.26 11.89
C ARG A 216 8.41 -2.32 10.76
N PHE A 217 8.82 -2.78 9.57
CA PHE A 217 7.95 -2.89 8.41
C PHE A 217 7.22 -4.23 8.36
N LEU A 218 7.77 -5.27 9.00
CA LEU A 218 7.22 -6.61 8.95
C LEU A 218 5.83 -6.66 9.59
N THR A 219 4.94 -7.42 8.97
CA THR A 219 3.65 -7.74 9.57
C THR A 219 3.82 -8.73 10.72
N LYS A 220 2.80 -8.83 11.58
CA LYS A 220 2.80 -9.80 12.68
C LYS A 220 3.01 -11.24 12.18
N VAL A 221 2.33 -11.61 11.09
CA VAL A 221 2.45 -12.94 10.48
C VAL A 221 3.87 -13.21 9.99
N GLU A 222 4.50 -12.24 9.35
CA GLU A 222 5.89 -12.37 8.91
C GLU A 222 6.86 -12.54 10.07
N LEU A 223 6.69 -11.77 11.15
CA LEU A 223 7.52 -11.90 12.35
C LEU A 223 7.40 -13.31 12.96
N GLU A 224 6.17 -13.81 13.13
CA GLU A 224 5.92 -15.13 13.69
C GLU A 224 6.48 -16.24 12.79
N ASN A 225 6.31 -16.15 11.48
CA ASN A 225 6.86 -17.12 10.54
C ASN A 225 8.40 -17.09 10.50
N ILE A 226 9.01 -15.91 10.55
CA ILE A 226 10.48 -15.77 10.58
C ILE A 226 11.06 -16.42 11.83
N GLU A 227 10.43 -16.24 13.00
CA GLU A 227 10.90 -16.88 14.23
C GLU A 227 10.80 -18.42 14.12
N LEU A 228 9.68 -18.93 13.62
CA LEU A 228 9.51 -20.36 13.39
C LEU A 228 10.55 -20.93 12.40
N ILE A 229 10.80 -20.22 11.29
CA ILE A 229 11.84 -20.61 10.31
C ILE A 229 13.21 -20.67 10.98
N LYS A 230 13.58 -19.66 11.78
CA LYS A 230 14.88 -19.66 12.52
C LYS A 230 15.00 -20.84 13.46
N GLU A 231 13.96 -21.17 14.20
CA GLU A 231 13.96 -22.32 15.10
C GLU A 231 14.21 -23.64 14.37
N ILE A 232 13.59 -23.83 13.19
CA ILE A 232 13.78 -25.03 12.37
C ILE A 232 15.16 -25.02 11.69
N GLU A 233 15.61 -23.88 11.17
CA GLU A 233 16.93 -23.70 10.55
C GLU A 233 18.07 -24.06 11.52
N LEU A 234 17.93 -23.74 12.81
CA LEU A 234 18.94 -24.09 13.84
C LEU A 234 19.03 -25.58 14.14
N LYS A 235 18.01 -26.37 13.85
CA LYS A 235 17.96 -27.82 14.07
C LYS A 235 18.52 -28.62 12.89
N LYS A 236 18.86 -27.95 11.79
CA LYS A 236 19.47 -28.50 10.56
C LYS A 236 20.99 -28.25 10.55
#